data_570ae7bac67cd53f1fc0f49aebf096cd
#
_entry.id   570ae7bac67cd53f1fc0f49aebf096cd
#
_cell.length_a   1.000
_cell.length_b   1.000
_cell.length_c   1.000
_cell.angle_alpha   90.00
_cell.angle_beta   90.00
_cell.angle_gamma   90.00
#
_symmetry.space_group_name_H-M   'P 1'
#
loop_
_entity.id
_entity.type
_entity.pdbx_description
1 polymer ?
#
loop_
_entity_poly.entity_id
_entity_poly.type
_entity_poly.pdbx_seq_one_letter_code
_entity_poly.pdbx_strand_id
1 'polypeptide(L)'
;MKKILPRLSFWQLWNMNFGFLGIQYSFGLQQTAINPIYMLLGANPDELPLLNLAGPMTGLLVQPLIGALSDKTWHPRLGRRKPYFLIGAILCSLALFAFPYSSTIWMAAGLLWILDAGNNTAMEPYRAFVADVLPVHEQRRGFLIQSFFTGFGITLANLCLYFFQKSEWLGQKSENGLPYWVYVAFFVGGITSITTILWAMYKTKEVPPTDDELKALQETKRSVLAPVIDIFSAIKGMPSVLWKLAFMYLFQWYALFIYWQFAALSVAQTIYKIPLGTEMNAHPDFEQAVSFTGLLNAGYNIVTFVVALLLMRILSKFSAHKVHTVSLLFAAFGLLHFSVTQDQTTQIINIVGLGIAWASIMGVPFLMVVPELPKEKYGVYMGIINMMIVIPMIIQTLTFGWVYQTFLGNNPSHAIFFAACLFFVAATLSLVLFHKKKAVSPH
;
A
#
# COMPACT_ATOMS: atom_id res chain seq x y z
N MET A 1 -6.39 -35.63 14.00
CA MET A 1 -5.88 -35.99 12.65
C MET A 1 -5.29 -34.75 11.98
N LYS A 2 -4.10 -34.83 11.35
CA LYS A 2 -3.58 -33.70 10.57
C LYS A 2 -4.48 -33.42 9.37
N LYS A 3 -4.94 -32.19 9.23
CA LYS A 3 -5.78 -31.73 8.11
C LYS A 3 -5.02 -31.89 6.79
N ILE A 4 -5.52 -32.72 5.89
CA ILE A 4 -4.92 -32.87 4.55
C ILE A 4 -5.53 -31.79 3.66
N LEU A 5 -4.73 -30.78 3.34
CA LEU A 5 -5.15 -29.73 2.42
C LEU A 5 -4.95 -30.20 0.96
N PRO A 6 -5.93 -29.98 0.07
CA PRO A 6 -5.83 -30.40 -1.32
C PRO A 6 -4.83 -29.56 -2.07
N ARG A 7 -4.16 -30.15 -3.06
CA ARG A 7 -3.40 -29.39 -4.07
C ARG A 7 -4.36 -28.68 -4.99
N LEU A 8 -4.11 -27.39 -5.23
CA LEU A 8 -4.92 -26.60 -6.15
C LEU A 8 -4.23 -26.45 -7.51
N SER A 9 -5.02 -26.54 -8.59
CA SER A 9 -4.55 -26.24 -9.94
C SER A 9 -4.23 -24.75 -10.09
N PHE A 10 -3.52 -24.37 -11.17
CA PHE A 10 -3.23 -22.97 -11.47
C PHE A 10 -4.51 -22.11 -11.52
N TRP A 11 -5.55 -22.57 -12.19
CA TRP A 11 -6.82 -21.86 -12.29
C TRP A 11 -7.59 -21.75 -10.97
N GLN A 12 -7.46 -22.74 -10.10
CA GLN A 12 -8.04 -22.67 -8.74
C GLN A 12 -7.29 -21.63 -7.89
N LEU A 13 -5.95 -21.59 -7.96
CA LEU A 13 -5.13 -20.59 -7.31
C LEU A 13 -5.42 -19.17 -7.85
N TRP A 14 -5.60 -19.05 -9.18
CA TRP A 14 -5.98 -17.82 -9.84
C TRP A 14 -7.33 -17.31 -9.34
N ASN A 15 -8.36 -18.15 -9.40
CA ASN A 15 -9.71 -17.79 -8.93
C ASN A 15 -9.73 -17.45 -7.44
N MET A 16 -8.97 -18.20 -6.62
CA MET A 16 -8.84 -17.93 -5.19
C MET A 16 -8.30 -16.54 -4.91
N ASN A 17 -7.34 -16.08 -5.70
CA ASN A 17 -6.68 -14.77 -5.50
C ASN A 17 -7.36 -13.63 -6.29
N PHE A 18 -8.34 -13.92 -7.13
CA PHE A 18 -8.94 -12.93 -8.03
C PHE A 18 -9.60 -11.76 -7.29
N GLY A 19 -10.16 -11.98 -6.09
CA GLY A 19 -10.71 -10.91 -5.27
C GLY A 19 -9.68 -9.87 -4.81
N PHE A 20 -8.39 -10.23 -4.82
CA PHE A 20 -7.33 -9.27 -4.50
C PHE A 20 -7.18 -8.17 -5.56
N LEU A 21 -7.59 -8.45 -6.80
CA LEU A 21 -7.66 -7.45 -7.88
C LEU A 21 -8.51 -6.24 -7.48
N GLY A 22 -9.73 -6.48 -6.96
CA GLY A 22 -10.63 -5.39 -6.59
C GLY A 22 -10.12 -4.55 -5.44
N ILE A 23 -9.53 -5.19 -4.42
CA ILE A 23 -8.90 -4.50 -3.29
C ILE A 23 -7.76 -3.60 -3.80
N GLN A 24 -6.91 -4.12 -4.68
CA GLN A 24 -5.74 -3.38 -5.19
C GLN A 24 -6.12 -2.31 -6.21
N TYR A 25 -7.19 -2.50 -6.95
CA TYR A 25 -7.75 -1.45 -7.80
C TYR A 25 -8.20 -0.25 -6.94
N SER A 26 -8.89 -0.52 -5.83
CA SER A 26 -9.28 0.51 -4.86
C SER A 26 -8.07 1.27 -4.29
N PHE A 27 -7.00 0.58 -3.90
CA PHE A 27 -5.75 1.22 -3.47
C PHE A 27 -5.09 2.05 -4.57
N GLY A 28 -5.14 1.61 -5.83
CA GLY A 28 -4.65 2.39 -6.97
C GLY A 28 -5.39 3.71 -7.14
N LEU A 29 -6.71 3.71 -6.99
CA LEU A 29 -7.51 4.95 -6.98
C LEU A 29 -7.13 5.86 -5.81
N GLN A 30 -6.96 5.30 -4.62
CA GLN A 30 -6.55 6.09 -3.45
C GLN A 30 -5.20 6.79 -3.66
N GLN A 31 -4.21 6.08 -4.14
CA GLN A 31 -2.86 6.63 -4.32
C GLN A 31 -2.80 7.76 -5.36
N THR A 32 -3.68 7.76 -6.35
CA THR A 32 -3.57 8.66 -7.49
C THR A 32 -4.70 9.68 -7.56
N ALA A 33 -5.94 9.31 -7.22
CA ALA A 33 -7.10 10.17 -7.44
C ALA A 33 -7.54 10.96 -6.21
N ILE A 34 -7.31 10.46 -4.98
CA ILE A 34 -7.89 11.08 -3.78
C ILE A 34 -7.35 12.48 -3.54
N ASN A 35 -6.03 12.68 -3.56
CA ASN A 35 -5.44 14.00 -3.31
C ASN A 35 -5.84 15.03 -4.38
N PRO A 36 -5.81 14.72 -5.69
CA PRO A 36 -6.39 15.58 -6.70
C PRO A 36 -7.86 15.95 -6.45
N ILE A 37 -8.68 14.99 -6.00
CA ILE A 37 -10.08 15.28 -5.69
C ILE A 37 -10.20 16.22 -4.47
N TYR A 38 -9.40 16.04 -3.42
CA TYR A 38 -9.33 17.00 -2.32
C TYR A 38 -9.00 18.41 -2.80
N MET A 39 -8.03 18.53 -3.72
CA MET A 39 -7.66 19.82 -4.31
C MET A 39 -8.79 20.42 -5.14
N LEU A 40 -9.52 19.59 -5.92
CA LEU A 40 -10.72 20.02 -6.68
C LEU A 40 -11.87 20.46 -5.77
N LEU A 41 -11.94 19.92 -4.55
CA LEU A 41 -12.90 20.34 -3.53
C LEU A 41 -12.43 21.54 -2.69
N GLY A 42 -11.24 22.10 -3.00
CA GLY A 42 -10.71 23.31 -2.38
C GLY A 42 -9.79 23.07 -1.17
N ALA A 43 -9.25 21.86 -0.98
CA ALA A 43 -8.25 21.61 0.04
C ALA A 43 -6.92 22.30 -0.28
N ASN A 44 -6.22 22.77 0.76
CA ASN A 44 -4.87 23.27 0.63
C ASN A 44 -3.84 22.11 0.65
N PRO A 45 -2.70 22.22 -0.06
CA PRO A 45 -1.68 21.17 -0.08
C PRO A 45 -1.11 20.80 1.29
N ASP A 46 -1.04 21.73 2.22
CA ASP A 46 -0.57 21.50 3.60
C ASP A 46 -1.56 20.69 4.46
N GLU A 47 -2.84 20.64 4.07
CA GLU A 47 -3.88 19.84 4.72
C GLU A 47 -3.86 18.38 4.26
N LEU A 48 -3.29 18.07 3.07
CA LEU A 48 -3.29 16.72 2.50
C LEU A 48 -2.74 15.65 3.43
N PRO A 49 -1.65 15.86 4.20
CA PRO A 49 -1.18 14.86 5.14
C PRO A 49 -2.24 14.45 6.16
N LEU A 50 -2.95 15.43 6.73
CA LEU A 50 -3.99 15.18 7.72
C LEU A 50 -5.23 14.50 7.12
N LEU A 51 -5.64 14.90 5.92
CA LEU A 51 -6.77 14.32 5.20
C LEU A 51 -6.51 12.85 4.83
N ASN A 52 -5.24 12.45 4.65
CA ASN A 52 -4.82 11.08 4.36
C ASN A 52 -4.54 10.22 5.61
N LEU A 53 -4.86 10.70 6.81
CA LEU A 53 -4.65 9.97 8.07
C LEU A 53 -5.41 8.63 8.12
N ALA A 54 -6.47 8.48 7.34
CA ALA A 54 -7.30 7.29 7.27
C ALA A 54 -6.48 6.01 7.01
N GLY A 55 -5.61 6.01 5.98
CA GLY A 55 -4.81 4.85 5.60
C GLY A 55 -3.96 4.29 6.74
N PRO A 56 -3.02 5.09 7.29
CA PRO A 56 -2.19 4.66 8.41
C PRO A 56 -2.99 4.24 9.65
N MET A 57 -4.01 5.00 10.02
CA MET A 57 -4.79 4.71 11.23
C MET A 57 -5.64 3.44 11.11
N THR A 58 -6.28 3.23 9.97
CA THR A 58 -7.05 2.00 9.73
C THR A 58 -6.12 0.79 9.59
N GLY A 59 -4.95 0.94 8.95
CA GLY A 59 -3.94 -0.10 8.91
C GLY A 59 -3.45 -0.51 10.30
N LEU A 60 -3.24 0.46 11.20
CA LEU A 60 -2.79 0.20 12.57
C LEU A 60 -3.87 -0.43 13.45
N LEU A 61 -5.14 0.01 13.32
CA LEU A 61 -6.23 -0.37 14.22
C LEU A 61 -7.08 -1.51 13.66
N VAL A 62 -7.48 -1.42 12.38
CA VAL A 62 -8.44 -2.35 11.78
C VAL A 62 -7.78 -3.68 11.46
N GLN A 63 -6.56 -3.70 10.89
CA GLN A 63 -5.91 -4.94 10.49
C GLN A 63 -5.72 -5.93 11.66
N PRO A 64 -5.10 -5.55 12.80
CA PRO A 64 -4.94 -6.49 13.92
C PRO A 64 -6.27 -6.94 14.52
N LEU A 65 -7.24 -6.01 14.62
CA LEU A 65 -8.56 -6.31 15.15
C LEU A 65 -9.29 -7.34 14.28
N ILE A 66 -9.35 -7.09 12.98
CA ILE A 66 -10.02 -7.99 12.02
C ILE A 66 -9.27 -9.31 11.88
N GLY A 67 -7.93 -9.28 11.90
CA GLY A 67 -7.10 -10.49 11.96
C GLY A 67 -7.50 -11.38 13.13
N ALA A 68 -7.51 -10.83 14.34
CA ALA A 68 -7.89 -11.56 15.55
C ALA A 68 -9.35 -12.03 15.56
N LEU A 69 -10.29 -11.21 15.06
CA LEU A 69 -11.70 -11.59 14.94
C LEU A 69 -11.88 -12.71 13.91
N SER A 70 -11.23 -12.61 12.75
CA SER A 70 -11.35 -13.62 11.71
C SER A 70 -10.75 -14.97 12.11
N ASP A 71 -9.72 -14.97 12.97
CA ASP A 71 -9.15 -16.21 13.53
C ASP A 71 -10.13 -16.98 14.41
N LYS A 72 -11.02 -16.25 15.10
CA LYS A 72 -12.02 -16.82 16.02
C LYS A 72 -13.38 -17.10 15.37
N THR A 73 -13.57 -16.69 14.13
CA THR A 73 -14.84 -16.82 13.42
C THR A 73 -14.92 -18.17 12.69
N TRP A 74 -16.07 -18.81 12.77
CA TRP A 74 -16.47 -19.90 11.88
C TRP A 74 -17.95 -19.80 11.55
N HIS A 75 -18.26 -19.62 10.26
CA HIS A 75 -19.64 -19.63 9.77
C HIS A 75 -19.88 -20.86 8.90
N PRO A 76 -20.94 -21.66 9.14
CA PRO A 76 -21.14 -22.96 8.46
C PRO A 76 -21.18 -22.87 6.93
N ARG A 77 -21.70 -21.79 6.36
CA ARG A 77 -21.81 -21.58 4.90
C ARG A 77 -20.68 -20.75 4.31
N LEU A 78 -20.19 -19.77 5.05
CA LEU A 78 -19.20 -18.80 4.53
C LEU A 78 -17.77 -19.14 4.94
N GLY A 79 -17.56 -19.99 5.94
CA GLY A 79 -16.23 -20.30 6.45
C GLY A 79 -15.71 -19.27 7.46
N ARG A 80 -14.40 -19.19 7.62
CA ARG A 80 -13.70 -18.35 8.60
C ARG A 80 -13.42 -16.93 8.07
N ARG A 81 -12.86 -16.84 6.86
CA ARG A 81 -12.32 -15.59 6.31
C ARG A 81 -13.29 -14.84 5.41
N LYS A 82 -14.11 -15.56 4.66
CA LYS A 82 -15.02 -14.97 3.65
C LYS A 82 -16.04 -13.96 4.20
N PRO A 83 -16.60 -14.08 5.41
CA PRO A 83 -17.47 -13.05 5.96
C PRO A 83 -16.81 -11.67 5.96
N TYR A 84 -15.51 -11.60 6.29
CA TYR A 84 -14.74 -10.36 6.33
C TYR A 84 -14.42 -9.82 4.94
N PHE A 85 -14.17 -10.70 3.95
CA PHE A 85 -14.04 -10.28 2.54
C PHE A 85 -15.31 -9.57 2.08
N LEU A 86 -16.45 -10.17 2.38
CA LEU A 86 -17.75 -9.64 1.96
C LEU A 86 -18.05 -8.29 2.63
N ILE A 87 -17.87 -8.21 3.95
CA ILE A 87 -18.07 -6.96 4.70
C ILE A 87 -17.15 -5.87 4.16
N GLY A 88 -15.85 -6.18 3.99
CA GLY A 88 -14.90 -5.23 3.44
C GLY A 88 -15.25 -4.78 2.02
N ALA A 89 -15.64 -5.72 1.13
CA ALA A 89 -16.04 -5.41 -0.23
C ALA A 89 -17.31 -4.53 -0.29
N ILE A 90 -18.29 -4.79 0.57
CA ILE A 90 -19.50 -3.97 0.66
C ILE A 90 -19.15 -2.55 1.12
N LEU A 91 -18.36 -2.40 2.19
CA LEU A 91 -17.93 -1.09 2.68
C LEU A 91 -17.15 -0.31 1.62
N CYS A 92 -16.18 -0.97 0.94
CA CYS A 92 -15.42 -0.37 -0.14
C CYS A 92 -16.31 0.06 -1.30
N SER A 93 -17.20 -0.83 -1.76
CA SER A 93 -18.06 -0.52 -2.91
C SER A 93 -19.01 0.62 -2.61
N LEU A 94 -19.62 0.64 -1.41
CA LEU A 94 -20.49 1.74 -0.99
C LEU A 94 -19.73 3.06 -0.89
N ALA A 95 -18.51 3.05 -0.31
CA ALA A 95 -17.69 4.25 -0.24
C ALA A 95 -17.29 4.74 -1.63
N LEU A 96 -16.87 3.84 -2.53
CA LEU A 96 -16.49 4.19 -3.89
C LEU A 96 -17.69 4.73 -4.69
N PHE A 97 -18.89 4.16 -4.54
CA PHE A 97 -20.11 4.70 -5.20
C PHE A 97 -20.51 6.06 -4.63
N ALA A 98 -20.31 6.30 -3.33
CA ALA A 98 -20.65 7.58 -2.71
C ALA A 98 -19.61 8.68 -2.97
N PHE A 99 -18.35 8.32 -3.21
CA PHE A 99 -17.23 9.26 -3.29
C PHE A 99 -17.40 10.37 -4.34
N PRO A 100 -17.90 10.09 -5.58
CA PRO A 100 -18.11 11.12 -6.59
C PRO A 100 -19.18 12.16 -6.24
N TYR A 101 -20.03 11.86 -5.27
CA TYR A 101 -21.07 12.77 -4.77
C TYR A 101 -20.57 13.65 -3.60
N SER A 102 -19.28 13.60 -3.28
CA SER A 102 -18.72 14.45 -2.25
C SER A 102 -18.82 15.91 -2.66
N SER A 103 -19.50 16.71 -1.84
CA SER A 103 -19.65 18.15 -2.02
C SER A 103 -18.73 18.96 -1.13
N THR A 104 -18.06 18.31 -0.18
CA THR A 104 -17.14 18.94 0.77
C THR A 104 -15.92 18.06 1.02
N ILE A 105 -14.79 18.69 1.41
CA ILE A 105 -13.56 18.01 1.78
C ILE A 105 -13.81 16.99 2.91
N TRP A 106 -14.59 17.38 3.92
CA TRP A 106 -14.88 16.52 5.08
C TRP A 106 -15.74 15.30 4.75
N MET A 107 -16.64 15.43 3.77
CA MET A 107 -17.39 14.28 3.26
C MET A 107 -16.46 13.31 2.54
N ALA A 108 -15.58 13.81 1.67
CA ALA A 108 -14.60 12.99 0.97
C ALA A 108 -13.62 12.31 1.96
N ALA A 109 -13.15 13.03 2.98
CA ALA A 109 -12.30 12.48 4.03
C ALA A 109 -13.01 11.37 4.81
N GLY A 110 -14.27 11.57 5.22
CA GLY A 110 -15.08 10.55 5.90
C GLY A 110 -15.28 9.30 5.05
N LEU A 111 -15.53 9.47 3.75
CA LEU A 111 -15.64 8.35 2.82
C LEU A 111 -14.29 7.63 2.62
N LEU A 112 -13.15 8.34 2.67
CA LEU A 112 -11.84 7.71 2.66
C LEU A 112 -11.63 6.82 3.89
N TRP A 113 -12.05 7.26 5.09
CA TRP A 113 -11.99 6.43 6.30
C TRP A 113 -12.81 5.14 6.15
N ILE A 114 -14.02 5.20 5.58
CA ILE A 114 -14.86 4.02 5.33
C ILE A 114 -14.19 3.11 4.29
N LEU A 115 -13.65 3.67 3.22
CA LEU A 115 -12.98 2.96 2.14
C LEU A 115 -11.75 2.20 2.65
N ASP A 116 -10.89 2.88 3.43
CA ASP A 116 -9.70 2.29 4.02
C ASP A 116 -10.03 1.21 5.05
N ALA A 117 -11.01 1.46 5.92
CA ALA A 117 -11.48 0.46 6.86
C ALA A 117 -12.02 -0.78 6.13
N GLY A 118 -12.77 -0.61 5.04
CA GLY A 118 -13.26 -1.69 4.19
C GLY A 118 -12.13 -2.47 3.53
N ASN A 119 -11.18 -1.79 2.91
CA ASN A 119 -10.01 -2.42 2.28
C ASN A 119 -9.19 -3.24 3.30
N ASN A 120 -8.91 -2.68 4.48
CA ASN A 120 -8.16 -3.36 5.53
C ASN A 120 -8.94 -4.54 6.13
N THR A 121 -10.27 -4.44 6.23
CA THR A 121 -11.15 -5.52 6.66
C THR A 121 -11.13 -6.71 5.70
N ALA A 122 -11.02 -6.47 4.39
CA ALA A 122 -10.92 -7.54 3.41
C ALA A 122 -9.49 -8.09 3.28
N MET A 123 -8.48 -7.22 3.25
CA MET A 123 -7.11 -7.54 2.87
C MET A 123 -6.42 -8.48 3.85
N GLU A 124 -6.52 -8.24 5.16
CA GLU A 124 -5.80 -9.04 6.15
C GLU A 124 -6.30 -10.48 6.23
N PRO A 125 -7.63 -10.75 6.37
CA PRO A 125 -8.13 -12.11 6.29
C PRO A 125 -7.86 -12.78 4.94
N TYR A 126 -7.77 -12.01 3.85
CA TYR A 126 -7.47 -12.54 2.52
C TYR A 126 -6.04 -13.08 2.41
N ARG A 127 -5.07 -12.39 3.03
CA ARG A 127 -3.68 -12.89 3.13
C ARG A 127 -3.62 -14.17 3.94
N ALA A 128 -4.30 -14.20 5.10
CA ALA A 128 -4.37 -15.41 5.93
C ALA A 128 -5.07 -16.57 5.22
N PHE A 129 -6.07 -16.31 4.38
CA PHE A 129 -6.81 -17.31 3.60
C PHE A 129 -5.91 -18.15 2.70
N VAL A 130 -4.89 -17.55 2.08
CA VAL A 130 -3.90 -18.29 1.27
C VAL A 130 -3.19 -19.36 2.11
N ALA A 131 -2.81 -19.00 3.34
CA ALA A 131 -2.15 -19.93 4.25
C ALA A 131 -3.11 -21.00 4.82
N ASP A 132 -4.39 -20.64 5.03
CA ASP A 132 -5.40 -21.55 5.58
C ASP A 132 -5.86 -22.62 4.58
N VAL A 133 -5.85 -22.31 3.28
CA VAL A 133 -6.38 -23.18 2.21
C VAL A 133 -5.30 -24.02 1.54
N LEU A 134 -4.03 -23.55 1.55
CA LEU A 134 -2.94 -24.18 0.81
C LEU A 134 -1.97 -24.95 1.72
N PRO A 135 -1.51 -26.15 1.28
CA PRO A 135 -0.40 -26.83 1.91
C PRO A 135 0.85 -25.92 1.90
N VAL A 136 1.70 -26.04 2.93
CA VAL A 136 2.90 -25.17 3.12
C VAL A 136 3.76 -25.07 1.86
N HIS A 137 3.96 -26.19 1.15
CA HIS A 137 4.78 -26.22 -0.09
C HIS A 137 4.14 -25.52 -1.29
N GLU A 138 2.82 -25.25 -1.27
CA GLU A 138 2.10 -24.53 -2.33
C GLU A 138 1.80 -23.06 -1.97
N GLN A 139 1.94 -22.68 -0.71
CA GLN A 139 1.69 -21.30 -0.27
C GLN A 139 2.51 -20.27 -1.06
N ARG A 140 3.76 -20.63 -1.43
CA ARG A 140 4.61 -19.78 -2.28
C ARG A 140 3.91 -19.43 -3.60
N ARG A 141 3.25 -20.38 -4.26
CA ARG A 141 2.50 -20.15 -5.51
C ARG A 141 1.29 -19.24 -5.26
N GLY A 142 0.57 -19.51 -4.16
CA GLY A 142 -0.59 -18.69 -3.77
C GLY A 142 -0.21 -17.23 -3.56
N PHE A 143 0.84 -16.96 -2.80
CA PHE A 143 1.32 -15.59 -2.56
C PHE A 143 1.90 -14.91 -3.80
N LEU A 144 2.54 -15.66 -4.72
CA LEU A 144 3.01 -15.09 -5.99
C LEU A 144 1.87 -14.62 -6.88
N ILE A 145 0.77 -15.39 -6.97
CA ILE A 145 -0.43 -14.99 -7.72
C ILE A 145 -1.11 -13.80 -7.02
N GLN A 146 -1.14 -13.76 -5.69
CA GLN A 146 -1.65 -12.62 -4.95
C GLN A 146 -0.82 -11.35 -5.25
N SER A 147 0.51 -11.46 -5.27
CA SER A 147 1.41 -10.36 -5.64
C SER A 147 1.21 -9.88 -7.07
N PHE A 148 0.92 -10.81 -8.01
CA PHE A 148 0.53 -10.45 -9.37
C PHE A 148 -0.72 -9.55 -9.36
N PHE A 149 -1.79 -9.95 -8.67
CA PHE A 149 -3.01 -9.15 -8.59
C PHE A 149 -2.80 -7.82 -7.86
N THR A 150 -1.84 -7.74 -6.92
CA THR A 150 -1.43 -6.47 -6.30
C THR A 150 -0.94 -5.48 -7.34
N GLY A 151 0.08 -5.84 -8.11
CA GLY A 151 0.62 -4.97 -9.15
C GLY A 151 -0.39 -4.71 -10.28
N PHE A 152 -1.09 -5.75 -10.72
CA PHE A 152 -2.05 -5.65 -11.83
C PHE A 152 -3.24 -4.77 -11.46
N GLY A 153 -3.79 -4.88 -10.24
CA GLY A 153 -4.93 -4.06 -9.80
C GLY A 153 -4.60 -2.58 -9.74
N ILE A 154 -3.45 -2.23 -9.12
CA ILE A 154 -2.99 -0.84 -9.04
C ILE A 154 -2.70 -0.28 -10.44
N THR A 155 -2.00 -1.05 -11.28
CA THR A 155 -1.69 -0.64 -12.67
C THR A 155 -2.96 -0.39 -13.45
N LEU A 156 -3.94 -1.31 -13.37
CA LEU A 156 -5.22 -1.18 -14.07
C LEU A 156 -5.98 0.07 -13.62
N ALA A 157 -6.05 0.36 -12.32
CA ALA A 157 -6.68 1.57 -11.81
C ALA A 157 -6.04 2.84 -12.38
N ASN A 158 -4.71 2.91 -12.36
CA ASN A 158 -3.98 4.08 -12.86
C ASN A 158 -4.12 4.25 -14.39
N LEU A 159 -4.11 3.16 -15.15
CA LEU A 159 -4.35 3.21 -16.59
C LEU A 159 -5.79 3.63 -16.92
N CYS A 160 -6.78 3.12 -16.16
CA CYS A 160 -8.18 3.55 -16.31
C CYS A 160 -8.31 5.06 -16.06
N LEU A 161 -7.71 5.59 -14.98
CA LEU A 161 -7.68 7.03 -14.71
C LEU A 161 -7.09 7.80 -15.89
N TYR A 162 -5.93 7.38 -16.39
CA TYR A 162 -5.26 8.03 -17.51
C TYR A 162 -6.14 8.10 -18.76
N PHE A 163 -6.80 6.97 -19.13
CA PHE A 163 -7.65 6.95 -20.32
C PHE A 163 -8.97 7.70 -20.12
N PHE A 164 -9.57 7.64 -18.92
CA PHE A 164 -10.82 8.35 -18.63
C PHE A 164 -10.61 9.87 -18.65
N GLN A 165 -9.49 10.34 -18.13
CA GLN A 165 -9.16 11.77 -18.13
C GLN A 165 -8.85 12.34 -19.51
N LYS A 166 -8.42 11.49 -20.48
CA LYS A 166 -8.22 11.91 -21.87
C LYS A 166 -9.50 12.02 -22.69
N SER A 167 -10.63 11.53 -22.19
CA SER A 167 -11.91 11.62 -22.88
C SER A 167 -12.53 13.01 -22.65
N GLU A 168 -12.74 13.76 -23.72
CA GLU A 168 -13.37 15.09 -23.66
C GLU A 168 -14.73 15.09 -22.94
N TRP A 169 -15.53 14.03 -23.16
CA TRP A 169 -16.82 13.90 -22.50
C TRP A 169 -16.68 13.65 -20.99
N LEU A 170 -15.73 12.84 -20.57
CA LEU A 170 -15.50 12.52 -19.16
C LEU A 170 -14.78 13.66 -18.40
N GLY A 171 -14.13 14.59 -19.09
CA GLY A 171 -13.55 15.81 -18.51
C GLY A 171 -14.58 16.88 -18.15
N GLN A 172 -15.83 16.77 -18.65
CA GLN A 172 -16.89 17.71 -18.28
C GLN A 172 -17.20 17.64 -16.79
N LYS A 173 -17.44 18.82 -16.17
CA LYS A 173 -17.76 18.91 -14.74
C LYS A 173 -19.24 18.59 -14.49
N SER A 174 -19.50 17.82 -13.44
CA SER A 174 -20.82 17.58 -12.90
C SER A 174 -21.34 18.79 -12.10
N GLU A 175 -22.58 18.73 -11.65
CA GLU A 175 -23.19 19.76 -10.78
C GLU A 175 -22.39 20.01 -9.48
N ASN A 176 -21.68 18.98 -8.99
CA ASN A 176 -20.82 19.07 -7.79
C ASN A 176 -19.42 19.61 -8.07
N GLY A 177 -19.13 20.04 -9.32
CA GLY A 177 -17.82 20.57 -9.73
C GLY A 177 -16.75 19.51 -10.00
N LEU A 178 -17.00 18.23 -9.72
CA LEU A 178 -16.09 17.12 -10.03
C LEU A 178 -16.28 16.65 -11.48
N PRO A 179 -15.20 16.31 -12.22
CA PRO A 179 -15.32 15.81 -13.58
C PRO A 179 -15.92 14.40 -13.62
N TYR A 180 -16.61 14.05 -14.71
CA TYR A 180 -17.26 12.75 -14.86
C TYR A 180 -16.30 11.56 -14.83
N TRP A 181 -15.01 11.75 -15.15
CA TRP A 181 -14.03 10.68 -15.01
C TRP A 181 -13.93 10.15 -13.56
N VAL A 182 -14.17 11.00 -12.56
CA VAL A 182 -14.23 10.58 -11.15
C VAL A 182 -15.36 9.58 -10.94
N TYR A 183 -16.55 9.88 -11.45
CA TYR A 183 -17.70 8.98 -11.34
C TYR A 183 -17.43 7.63 -11.98
N VAL A 184 -16.92 7.63 -13.22
CA VAL A 184 -16.64 6.39 -13.96
C VAL A 184 -15.55 5.58 -13.26
N ALA A 185 -14.43 6.20 -12.87
CA ALA A 185 -13.32 5.52 -12.23
C ALA A 185 -13.72 4.86 -10.89
N PHE A 186 -14.45 5.60 -10.07
CA PHE A 186 -14.89 5.12 -8.76
C PHE A 186 -16.01 4.08 -8.85
N PHE A 187 -16.93 4.22 -9.81
CA PHE A 187 -17.97 3.21 -10.08
C PHE A 187 -17.37 1.90 -10.59
N VAL A 188 -16.42 1.96 -11.54
CA VAL A 188 -15.66 0.80 -11.99
C VAL A 188 -14.92 0.15 -10.80
N GLY A 189 -14.33 0.96 -9.92
CA GLY A 189 -13.67 0.49 -8.69
C GLY A 189 -14.64 -0.24 -7.76
N GLY A 190 -15.82 0.33 -7.50
CA GLY A 190 -16.85 -0.28 -6.66
C GLY A 190 -17.37 -1.60 -7.22
N ILE A 191 -17.69 -1.64 -8.53
CA ILE A 191 -18.11 -2.86 -9.22
C ILE A 191 -17.01 -3.91 -9.20
N THR A 192 -15.77 -3.53 -9.49
CA THR A 192 -14.63 -4.44 -9.50
C THR A 192 -14.37 -5.01 -8.10
N SER A 193 -14.42 -4.17 -7.04
CA SER A 193 -14.24 -4.61 -5.66
C SER A 193 -15.23 -5.71 -5.27
N ILE A 194 -16.53 -5.49 -5.44
CA ILE A 194 -17.53 -6.46 -5.02
C ILE A 194 -17.58 -7.69 -5.91
N THR A 195 -17.48 -7.54 -7.23
CA THR A 195 -17.62 -8.67 -8.17
C THR A 195 -16.45 -9.63 -8.10
N THR A 196 -15.21 -9.13 -7.97
CA THR A 196 -14.02 -9.99 -7.90
C THR A 196 -13.99 -10.78 -6.58
N ILE A 197 -14.41 -10.17 -5.48
CA ILE A 197 -14.51 -10.85 -4.18
C ILE A 197 -15.63 -11.90 -4.21
N LEU A 198 -16.81 -11.57 -4.71
CA LEU A 198 -17.90 -12.55 -4.85
C LEU A 198 -17.49 -13.72 -5.73
N TRP A 199 -16.76 -13.49 -6.83
CA TRP A 199 -16.20 -14.53 -7.68
C TRP A 199 -15.26 -15.45 -6.93
N ALA A 200 -14.29 -14.88 -6.21
CA ALA A 200 -13.32 -15.65 -5.43
C ALA A 200 -14.01 -16.47 -4.34
N MET A 201 -15.01 -15.91 -3.65
CA MET A 201 -15.80 -16.60 -2.64
C MET A 201 -16.60 -17.77 -3.23
N TYR A 202 -17.19 -17.60 -4.42
CA TYR A 202 -17.95 -18.62 -5.11
C TYR A 202 -17.05 -19.78 -5.58
N LYS A 203 -15.90 -19.45 -6.17
CA LYS A 203 -14.98 -20.46 -6.75
C LYS A 203 -14.12 -21.19 -5.75
N THR A 204 -13.95 -20.69 -4.53
CA THR A 204 -13.07 -21.29 -3.53
C THR A 204 -13.86 -21.73 -2.31
N LYS A 205 -13.65 -22.96 -1.85
CA LYS A 205 -14.23 -23.48 -0.61
C LYS A 205 -13.19 -23.46 0.51
N GLU A 206 -13.59 -23.00 1.69
CA GLU A 206 -12.79 -23.19 2.90
C GLU A 206 -12.93 -24.61 3.42
N VAL A 207 -11.83 -25.15 3.96
CA VAL A 207 -11.85 -26.47 4.58
C VAL A 207 -12.36 -26.32 6.01
N PRO A 208 -13.42 -27.03 6.42
CA PRO A 208 -13.97 -26.94 7.77
C PRO A 208 -12.91 -27.25 8.83
N PRO A 209 -12.97 -26.60 10.01
CA PRO A 209 -12.14 -26.98 11.14
C PRO A 209 -12.54 -28.41 11.62
N THR A 210 -11.59 -29.07 12.26
CA THR A 210 -11.88 -30.31 12.98
C THR A 210 -12.71 -30.02 14.24
N ASP A 211 -13.38 -31.05 14.79
CA ASP A 211 -14.17 -30.87 16.02
C ASP A 211 -13.32 -30.35 17.19
N ASP A 212 -12.07 -30.80 17.27
CA ASP A 212 -11.11 -30.31 18.29
C ASP A 212 -10.75 -28.83 18.08
N GLU A 213 -10.51 -28.42 16.82
CA GLU A 213 -10.27 -27.04 16.46
C GLU A 213 -11.50 -26.17 16.74
N LEU A 214 -12.70 -26.67 16.47
CA LEU A 214 -13.95 -25.95 16.72
C LEU A 214 -14.19 -25.74 18.22
N LYS A 215 -13.94 -26.78 19.06
CA LYS A 215 -13.99 -26.66 20.52
C LYS A 215 -12.97 -25.66 21.02
N ALA A 216 -11.73 -25.72 20.56
CA ALA A 216 -10.68 -24.77 20.92
C ALA A 216 -11.03 -23.32 20.54
N LEU A 217 -11.70 -23.10 19.38
CA LEU A 217 -12.21 -21.81 18.97
C LEU A 217 -13.30 -21.29 19.94
N GLN A 218 -14.17 -22.17 20.44
CA GLN A 218 -15.23 -21.81 21.36
C GLN A 218 -14.72 -21.54 22.80
N GLU A 219 -13.71 -22.28 23.24
CA GLU A 219 -13.11 -22.18 24.57
C GLU A 219 -12.16 -21.00 24.72
N THR A 220 -11.58 -20.49 23.61
CA THR A 220 -10.60 -19.42 23.65
C THR A 220 -11.28 -18.05 23.87
N LYS A 221 -11.67 -17.79 25.12
CA LYS A 221 -12.06 -16.44 25.63
C LYS A 221 -10.82 -15.53 25.76
N ARG A 222 -9.97 -15.41 24.75
CA ARG A 222 -8.91 -14.41 24.83
C ARG A 222 -9.50 -13.03 24.62
N SER A 223 -9.16 -12.12 25.54
CA SER A 223 -9.46 -10.70 25.42
C SER A 223 -9.03 -10.17 24.04
N VAL A 224 -9.83 -9.31 23.43
CA VAL A 224 -9.48 -8.59 22.19
C VAL A 224 -8.18 -7.78 22.37
N LEU A 225 -7.83 -7.45 23.62
CA LEU A 225 -6.60 -6.72 23.99
C LEU A 225 -5.36 -7.64 24.11
N ALA A 226 -5.51 -8.97 24.17
CA ALA A 226 -4.35 -9.86 24.31
C ALA A 226 -3.27 -9.66 23.22
N PRO A 227 -3.59 -9.50 21.92
CA PRO A 227 -2.59 -9.21 20.90
C PRO A 227 -1.84 -7.91 21.16
N VAL A 228 -2.52 -6.90 21.68
CA VAL A 228 -1.91 -5.60 22.01
C VAL A 228 -0.90 -5.74 23.14
N ILE A 229 -1.26 -6.48 24.20
CA ILE A 229 -0.37 -6.74 25.35
C ILE A 229 0.85 -7.55 24.90
N ASP A 230 0.65 -8.55 24.03
CA ASP A 230 1.74 -9.37 23.48
C ASP A 230 2.71 -8.53 22.65
N ILE A 231 2.23 -7.58 21.85
CA ILE A 231 3.05 -6.64 21.07
C ILE A 231 3.89 -5.75 22.00
N PHE A 232 3.28 -5.14 23.02
CA PHE A 232 4.04 -4.30 23.97
C PHE A 232 5.12 -5.08 24.73
N SER A 233 4.81 -6.32 25.12
CA SER A 233 5.78 -7.22 25.75
C SER A 233 6.93 -7.58 24.80
N ALA A 234 6.62 -7.81 23.51
CA ALA A 234 7.61 -8.14 22.49
C ALA A 234 8.52 -6.95 22.15
N ILE A 235 8.01 -5.71 22.18
CA ILE A 235 8.81 -4.50 21.95
C ILE A 235 9.89 -4.34 23.04
N LYS A 236 9.60 -4.66 24.31
CA LYS A 236 10.58 -4.59 25.38
C LYS A 236 11.76 -5.54 25.18
N GLY A 237 11.53 -6.71 24.59
CA GLY A 237 12.54 -7.72 24.28
C GLY A 237 12.98 -7.76 22.81
N MET A 238 12.76 -6.67 22.07
CA MET A 238 12.95 -6.65 20.62
C MET A 238 14.42 -6.76 20.22
N PRO A 239 14.78 -7.70 19.32
CA PRO A 239 16.13 -7.83 18.80
C PRO A 239 16.67 -6.53 18.19
N SER A 240 17.96 -6.28 18.36
CA SER A 240 18.60 -5.04 17.86
C SER A 240 18.47 -4.84 16.36
N VAL A 241 18.37 -5.93 15.59
CA VAL A 241 18.17 -5.88 14.13
C VAL A 241 16.84 -5.20 13.76
N LEU A 242 15.79 -5.36 14.56
CA LEU A 242 14.51 -4.71 14.33
C LEU A 242 14.54 -3.21 14.65
N TRP A 243 15.32 -2.78 15.68
CA TRP A 243 15.54 -1.35 15.93
C TRP A 243 16.28 -0.68 14.77
N LYS A 244 17.25 -1.36 14.17
CA LYS A 244 17.92 -0.89 12.94
C LYS A 244 16.96 -0.75 11.78
N LEU A 245 16.07 -1.74 11.62
CA LEU A 245 15.02 -1.70 10.60
C LEU A 245 14.05 -0.54 10.85
N ALA A 246 13.57 -0.37 12.08
CA ALA A 246 12.66 0.71 12.44
C ALA A 246 13.24 2.08 12.11
N PHE A 247 14.52 2.29 12.42
CA PHE A 247 15.19 3.55 12.13
C PHE A 247 15.37 3.81 10.63
N MET A 248 15.71 2.78 9.83
CA MET A 248 15.77 2.89 8.37
C MET A 248 14.35 3.14 7.79
N TYR A 249 13.35 2.41 8.28
CA TYR A 249 11.96 2.52 7.82
C TYR A 249 11.35 3.88 8.11
N LEU A 250 11.75 4.55 9.19
CA LEU A 250 11.30 5.90 9.50
C LEU A 250 11.50 6.84 8.30
N PHE A 251 12.68 6.85 7.72
CA PHE A 251 12.99 7.72 6.58
C PHE A 251 12.38 7.21 5.27
N GLN A 252 12.43 5.90 5.04
CA GLN A 252 11.94 5.27 3.83
C GLN A 252 10.43 5.45 3.63
N TRP A 253 9.63 5.15 4.66
CA TRP A 253 8.18 5.22 4.58
C TRP A 253 7.66 6.66 4.69
N TYR A 254 8.36 7.51 5.43
CA TYR A 254 8.08 8.95 5.45
C TYR A 254 8.24 9.54 4.04
N ALA A 255 9.35 9.23 3.35
CA ALA A 255 9.63 9.68 1.99
C ALA A 255 8.59 9.19 0.99
N LEU A 256 8.24 7.91 1.05
CA LEU A 256 7.30 7.30 0.13
C LEU A 256 5.90 7.92 0.27
N PHE A 257 5.49 8.21 1.51
CA PHE A 257 4.19 8.80 1.77
C PHE A 257 4.11 10.26 1.29
N ILE A 258 5.21 11.01 1.36
CA ILE A 258 5.31 12.32 0.70
C ILE A 258 5.12 12.19 -0.82
N TYR A 259 5.80 11.24 -1.46
CA TYR A 259 5.65 11.03 -2.89
C TYR A 259 4.19 10.79 -3.28
N TRP A 260 3.50 9.87 -2.61
CA TRP A 260 2.10 9.57 -2.93
C TRP A 260 1.16 10.78 -2.76
N GLN A 261 1.45 11.67 -1.83
CA GLN A 261 0.62 12.85 -1.58
C GLN A 261 0.92 14.01 -2.52
N PHE A 262 2.19 14.21 -2.91
CA PHE A 262 2.63 15.41 -3.59
C PHE A 262 3.06 15.22 -5.05
N ALA A 263 3.06 13.99 -5.57
CA ALA A 263 3.50 13.71 -6.94
C ALA A 263 2.68 14.47 -7.99
N ALA A 264 1.34 14.43 -7.90
CA ALA A 264 0.46 15.11 -8.84
C ALA A 264 0.63 16.63 -8.81
N LEU A 265 0.80 17.21 -7.62
CA LEU A 265 1.05 18.63 -7.44
C LEU A 265 2.41 19.05 -7.99
N SER A 266 3.45 18.24 -7.79
CA SER A 266 4.78 18.49 -8.35
C SER A 266 4.76 18.42 -9.87
N VAL A 267 4.06 17.45 -10.46
CA VAL A 267 3.86 17.36 -11.93
C VAL A 267 3.10 18.57 -12.45
N ALA A 268 2.04 19.00 -11.77
CA ALA A 268 1.29 20.20 -12.12
C ALA A 268 2.20 21.43 -12.20
N GLN A 269 3.05 21.59 -11.21
CA GLN A 269 3.99 22.71 -11.13
C GLN A 269 5.11 22.62 -12.18
N THR A 270 5.77 21.47 -12.32
CA THR A 270 7.01 21.34 -13.12
C THR A 270 6.73 21.13 -14.60
N ILE A 271 5.80 20.24 -14.95
CA ILE A 271 5.47 19.88 -16.33
C ILE A 271 4.44 20.84 -16.93
N TYR A 272 3.35 21.10 -16.19
CA TYR A 272 2.23 21.93 -16.68
C TYR A 272 2.35 23.40 -16.28
N LYS A 273 3.42 23.77 -15.58
CA LYS A 273 3.75 25.16 -15.24
C LYS A 273 2.66 25.90 -14.46
N ILE A 274 1.85 25.19 -13.69
CA ILE A 274 0.83 25.80 -12.84
C ILE A 274 1.53 26.60 -11.73
N PRO A 275 1.28 27.92 -11.60
CA PRO A 275 1.96 28.77 -10.63
C PRO A 275 1.66 28.36 -9.18
N LEU A 276 2.62 28.58 -8.29
CA LEU A 276 2.41 28.38 -6.84
C LEU A 276 1.30 29.31 -6.34
N GLY A 277 0.49 28.80 -5.41
CA GLY A 277 -0.64 29.56 -4.85
C GLY A 277 -1.89 29.62 -5.73
N THR A 278 -1.88 28.96 -6.91
CA THR A 278 -3.07 28.84 -7.76
C THR A 278 -4.07 27.87 -7.14
N GLU A 279 -5.36 28.23 -7.15
CA GLU A 279 -6.42 27.29 -6.83
C GLU A 279 -6.48 26.19 -7.90
N MET A 280 -6.19 24.95 -7.52
CA MET A 280 -6.06 23.83 -8.46
C MET A 280 -7.34 23.53 -9.23
N ASN A 281 -8.50 23.70 -8.59
CA ASN A 281 -9.82 23.52 -9.22
C ASN A 281 -10.13 24.54 -10.32
N ALA A 282 -9.44 25.67 -10.33
CA ALA A 282 -9.62 26.73 -11.33
C ALA A 282 -8.68 26.58 -12.55
N HIS A 283 -7.62 25.73 -12.47
CA HIS A 283 -6.64 25.62 -13.54
C HIS A 283 -6.98 24.48 -14.52
N PRO A 284 -7.14 24.75 -15.83
CA PRO A 284 -7.59 23.76 -16.82
C PRO A 284 -6.62 22.58 -16.99
N ASP A 285 -5.33 22.80 -16.76
CA ASP A 285 -4.29 21.77 -16.96
C ASP A 285 -4.09 20.86 -15.74
N PHE A 286 -4.75 21.13 -14.60
CA PHE A 286 -4.55 20.32 -13.40
C PHE A 286 -5.00 18.87 -13.60
N GLU A 287 -6.12 18.66 -14.30
CA GLU A 287 -6.60 17.31 -14.61
C GLU A 287 -5.65 16.53 -15.52
N GLN A 288 -4.95 17.23 -16.44
CA GLN A 288 -3.91 16.63 -17.27
C GLN A 288 -2.70 16.20 -16.42
N ALA A 289 -2.31 17.00 -15.43
CA ALA A 289 -1.25 16.65 -14.48
C ALA A 289 -1.61 15.41 -13.67
N VAL A 290 -2.85 15.30 -13.21
CA VAL A 290 -3.36 14.12 -12.50
C VAL A 290 -3.34 12.89 -13.41
N SER A 291 -3.81 13.02 -14.65
CA SER A 291 -3.79 11.95 -15.66
C SER A 291 -2.38 11.45 -15.91
N PHE A 292 -1.44 12.36 -16.14
CA PHE A 292 -0.04 12.00 -16.37
C PHE A 292 0.60 11.36 -15.14
N THR A 293 0.27 11.80 -13.93
CA THR A 293 0.71 11.16 -12.69
C THR A 293 0.17 9.72 -12.58
N GLY A 294 -1.05 9.47 -13.02
CA GLY A 294 -1.61 8.12 -13.14
C GLY A 294 -0.76 7.22 -14.05
N LEU A 295 -0.31 7.74 -15.19
CA LEU A 295 0.61 7.03 -16.09
C LEU A 295 1.96 6.74 -15.43
N LEU A 296 2.54 7.70 -14.70
CA LEU A 296 3.79 7.53 -13.95
C LEU A 296 3.64 6.44 -12.89
N ASN A 297 2.54 6.45 -12.15
CA ASN A 297 2.25 5.45 -11.13
C ASN A 297 2.03 4.04 -11.73
N ALA A 298 1.37 3.93 -12.87
CA ALA A 298 1.30 2.67 -13.62
C ALA A 298 2.69 2.20 -14.04
N GLY A 299 3.52 3.13 -14.54
CA GLY A 299 4.89 2.87 -15.00
C GLY A 299 5.78 2.29 -13.90
N TYR A 300 5.83 2.92 -12.72
CA TYR A 300 6.67 2.38 -11.65
C TYR A 300 6.17 1.02 -11.14
N ASN A 301 4.85 0.77 -11.14
CA ASN A 301 4.32 -0.54 -10.75
C ASN A 301 4.68 -1.64 -11.75
N ILE A 302 4.70 -1.34 -13.06
CA ILE A 302 5.20 -2.28 -14.09
C ILE A 302 6.68 -2.59 -13.85
N VAL A 303 7.51 -1.57 -13.63
CA VAL A 303 8.93 -1.72 -13.29
C VAL A 303 9.10 -2.59 -12.04
N THR A 304 8.31 -2.35 -11.01
CA THR A 304 8.31 -3.13 -9.77
C THR A 304 8.11 -4.62 -10.04
N PHE A 305 7.10 -4.95 -10.85
CA PHE A 305 6.81 -6.34 -11.20
C PHE A 305 7.99 -7.01 -11.92
N VAL A 306 8.56 -6.35 -12.92
CA VAL A 306 9.71 -6.87 -13.69
C VAL A 306 10.94 -7.02 -12.79
N VAL A 307 11.26 -6.00 -12.01
CA VAL A 307 12.44 -5.99 -11.14
C VAL A 307 12.31 -7.00 -9.99
N ALA A 308 11.12 -7.23 -9.46
CA ALA A 308 10.90 -8.26 -8.43
C ALA A 308 11.35 -9.66 -8.88
N LEU A 309 11.13 -10.00 -10.16
CA LEU A 309 11.61 -11.26 -10.75
C LEU A 309 13.14 -11.29 -10.86
N LEU A 310 13.75 -10.16 -11.20
CA LEU A 310 15.22 -10.05 -11.31
C LEU A 310 15.90 -10.07 -9.92
N LEU A 311 15.29 -9.49 -8.91
CA LEU A 311 15.81 -9.46 -7.53
C LEU A 311 16.02 -10.86 -6.97
N MET A 312 15.22 -11.85 -7.34
CA MET A 312 15.44 -13.24 -6.89
C MET A 312 16.79 -13.81 -7.35
N ARG A 313 17.22 -13.45 -8.57
CA ARG A 313 18.54 -13.84 -9.11
C ARG A 313 19.67 -13.00 -8.51
N ILE A 314 19.45 -11.71 -8.30
CA ILE A 314 20.44 -10.78 -7.75
C ILE A 314 20.75 -11.13 -6.29
N LEU A 315 19.73 -11.44 -5.50
CA LEU A 315 19.84 -11.80 -4.07
C LEU A 315 20.54 -13.16 -3.84
N SER A 316 20.67 -14.01 -4.87
CA SER A 316 21.51 -15.22 -4.77
C SER A 316 23.01 -14.91 -4.82
N LYS A 317 23.42 -13.73 -5.32
CA LYS A 317 24.82 -13.33 -5.52
C LYS A 317 25.25 -12.21 -4.57
N PHE A 318 24.34 -11.35 -4.14
CA PHE A 318 24.62 -10.18 -3.34
C PHE A 318 23.84 -10.20 -2.03
N SER A 319 24.40 -9.61 -0.99
CA SER A 319 23.73 -9.49 0.32
C SER A 319 22.51 -8.57 0.26
N ALA A 320 21.45 -8.94 0.99
CA ALA A 320 20.17 -8.25 0.99
C ALA A 320 20.30 -6.74 1.27
N HIS A 321 21.11 -6.34 2.28
CA HIS A 321 21.29 -4.93 2.61
C HIS A 321 21.92 -4.13 1.46
N LYS A 322 22.91 -4.69 0.73
CA LYS A 322 23.52 -4.00 -0.43
C LYS A 322 22.52 -3.82 -1.56
N VAL A 323 21.75 -4.88 -1.86
CA VAL A 323 20.70 -4.82 -2.88
C VAL A 323 19.65 -3.75 -2.50
N HIS A 324 19.21 -3.74 -1.24
CA HIS A 324 18.27 -2.74 -0.76
C HIS A 324 18.82 -1.32 -0.85
N THR A 325 20.08 -1.11 -0.41
CA THR A 325 20.77 0.19 -0.51
C THR A 325 20.78 0.71 -1.94
N VAL A 326 21.23 -0.11 -2.90
CA VAL A 326 21.28 0.28 -4.31
C VAL A 326 19.88 0.59 -4.84
N SER A 327 18.88 -0.21 -4.49
CA SER A 327 17.49 0.04 -4.89
C SER A 327 16.96 1.37 -4.35
N LEU A 328 17.24 1.70 -3.08
CA LEU A 328 16.84 2.99 -2.48
C LEU A 328 17.58 4.17 -3.12
N LEU A 329 18.85 4.01 -3.53
CA LEU A 329 19.58 5.05 -4.28
C LEU A 329 18.94 5.32 -5.64
N PHE A 330 18.42 4.30 -6.33
CA PHE A 330 17.66 4.51 -7.57
C PHE A 330 16.41 5.38 -7.33
N ALA A 331 15.67 5.14 -6.24
CA ALA A 331 14.54 6.02 -5.88
C ALA A 331 15.02 7.44 -5.54
N ALA A 332 16.09 7.57 -4.75
CA ALA A 332 16.62 8.86 -4.36
C ALA A 332 17.02 9.71 -5.57
N PHE A 333 17.81 9.16 -6.49
CA PHE A 333 18.20 9.85 -7.72
C PHE A 333 17.00 10.10 -8.65
N GLY A 334 16.10 9.11 -8.79
CA GLY A 334 14.89 9.27 -9.59
C GLY A 334 14.00 10.42 -9.10
N LEU A 335 13.72 10.50 -7.79
CA LEU A 335 12.91 11.57 -7.20
C LEU A 335 13.65 12.91 -7.18
N LEU A 336 14.99 12.92 -7.03
CA LEU A 336 15.78 14.14 -7.14
C LEU A 336 15.60 14.78 -8.53
N HIS A 337 15.78 13.98 -9.59
CA HIS A 337 15.54 14.46 -10.95
C HIS A 337 14.07 14.77 -11.22
N PHE A 338 13.14 13.96 -10.67
CA PHE A 338 11.70 14.18 -10.77
C PHE A 338 11.31 15.61 -10.30
N SER A 339 11.89 16.06 -9.20
CA SER A 339 11.56 17.35 -8.58
C SER A 339 11.90 18.60 -9.45
N VAL A 340 12.81 18.43 -10.43
CA VAL A 340 13.30 19.54 -11.28
C VAL A 340 12.99 19.36 -12.77
N THR A 341 12.57 18.17 -13.18
CA THR A 341 12.32 17.82 -14.58
C THR A 341 11.07 18.52 -15.11
N GLN A 342 11.18 19.11 -16.31
CA GLN A 342 10.13 19.85 -16.99
C GLN A 342 9.61 19.16 -18.26
N ASP A 343 10.10 17.98 -18.55
CA ASP A 343 9.77 17.18 -19.73
C ASP A 343 9.10 15.87 -19.36
N GLN A 344 7.99 15.53 -20.03
CA GLN A 344 7.20 14.33 -19.73
C GLN A 344 7.99 13.04 -19.97
N THR A 345 8.78 12.96 -21.04
CA THR A 345 9.55 11.76 -21.41
C THR A 345 10.61 11.47 -20.34
N THR A 346 11.35 12.50 -19.94
CA THR A 346 12.36 12.40 -18.87
C THR A 346 11.70 12.01 -17.54
N GLN A 347 10.49 12.50 -17.28
CA GLN A 347 9.76 12.16 -16.04
C GLN A 347 9.37 10.67 -15.98
N ILE A 348 9.02 10.07 -17.12
CA ILE A 348 8.77 8.62 -17.22
C ILE A 348 10.05 7.83 -16.91
N ILE A 349 11.22 8.33 -17.31
CA ILE A 349 12.50 7.69 -16.99
C ILE A 349 12.80 7.80 -15.48
N ASN A 350 12.59 8.98 -14.90
CA ASN A 350 12.85 9.25 -13.49
C ASN A 350 12.08 8.31 -12.55
N ILE A 351 10.83 7.99 -12.90
CA ILE A 351 9.98 7.16 -12.04
C ILE A 351 10.40 5.68 -12.01
N VAL A 352 11.22 5.23 -12.97
CA VAL A 352 11.79 3.88 -12.99
C VAL A 352 12.57 3.59 -11.70
N GLY A 353 13.31 4.60 -11.19
CA GLY A 353 14.05 4.49 -9.94
C GLY A 353 13.17 4.12 -8.75
N LEU A 354 11.99 4.73 -8.66
CA LEU A 354 11.01 4.40 -7.61
C LEU A 354 10.47 2.97 -7.78
N GLY A 355 10.23 2.52 -9.01
CA GLY A 355 9.80 1.14 -9.28
C GLY A 355 10.81 0.10 -8.84
N ILE A 356 12.10 0.35 -9.07
CA ILE A 356 13.21 -0.51 -8.59
C ILE A 356 13.22 -0.56 -7.05
N ALA A 357 13.10 0.59 -6.41
CA ALA A 357 13.07 0.67 -4.95
C ALA A 357 11.83 -0.03 -4.39
N TRP A 358 10.67 0.17 -4.96
CA TRP A 358 9.41 -0.43 -4.50
C TRP A 358 9.45 -1.95 -4.55
N ALA A 359 10.04 -2.55 -5.62
CA ALA A 359 10.28 -3.99 -5.69
C ALA A 359 11.14 -4.50 -4.52
N SER A 360 12.16 -3.73 -4.14
CA SER A 360 13.03 -4.07 -3.01
C SER A 360 12.32 -3.85 -1.66
N ILE A 361 11.61 -2.73 -1.49
CA ILE A 361 10.89 -2.35 -0.25
C ILE A 361 9.89 -3.42 0.17
N MET A 362 9.22 -4.03 -0.79
CA MET A 362 8.19 -5.05 -0.52
C MET A 362 8.73 -6.38 0.01
N GLY A 363 10.01 -6.71 -0.19
CA GLY A 363 10.51 -8.05 0.15
C GLY A 363 11.88 -8.11 0.79
N VAL A 364 12.82 -7.29 0.35
CA VAL A 364 14.23 -7.42 0.76
C VAL A 364 14.47 -7.14 2.26
N PRO A 365 13.80 -6.16 2.91
CA PRO A 365 13.98 -5.92 4.34
C PRO A 365 13.63 -7.12 5.21
N PHE A 366 12.64 -7.92 4.83
CA PHE A 366 12.30 -9.16 5.54
C PHE A 366 13.48 -10.15 5.51
N LEU A 367 14.18 -10.26 4.37
CA LEU A 367 15.37 -11.12 4.24
C LEU A 367 16.54 -10.62 5.11
N MET A 368 16.56 -9.33 5.44
CA MET A 368 17.61 -8.73 6.29
C MET A 368 17.41 -9.06 7.76
N VAL A 369 16.16 -9.21 8.23
CA VAL A 369 15.85 -9.31 9.67
C VAL A 369 15.33 -10.68 10.10
N VAL A 370 14.55 -11.35 9.27
CA VAL A 370 13.88 -12.62 9.59
C VAL A 370 14.83 -13.72 10.09
N PRO A 371 16.03 -13.90 9.50
CA PRO A 371 16.98 -14.91 9.98
C PRO A 371 17.47 -14.71 11.41
N GLU A 372 17.34 -13.49 11.97
CA GLU A 372 17.78 -13.13 13.30
C GLU A 372 16.64 -13.13 14.33
N LEU A 373 15.40 -13.46 13.91
CA LEU A 373 14.22 -13.47 14.79
C LEU A 373 14.03 -14.83 15.48
N PRO A 374 13.62 -14.84 16.77
CA PRO A 374 13.23 -16.07 17.46
C PRO A 374 11.99 -16.68 16.80
N LYS A 375 12.07 -17.97 16.45
CA LYS A 375 10.99 -18.70 15.75
C LYS A 375 9.68 -18.72 16.53
N GLU A 376 9.77 -18.81 17.85
CA GLU A 376 8.63 -18.87 18.76
C GLU A 376 7.78 -17.60 18.79
N LYS A 377 8.38 -16.45 18.41
CA LYS A 377 7.72 -15.14 18.40
C LYS A 377 7.59 -14.55 16.99
N TYR A 378 7.72 -15.38 15.97
CA TYR A 378 7.76 -14.95 14.58
C TYR A 378 6.53 -14.13 14.18
N GLY A 379 5.31 -14.59 14.52
CA GLY A 379 4.06 -13.90 14.20
C GLY A 379 3.97 -12.51 14.84
N VAL A 380 4.37 -12.38 16.12
CA VAL A 380 4.36 -11.09 16.81
C VAL A 380 5.36 -10.11 16.18
N TYR A 381 6.56 -10.59 15.84
CA TYR A 381 7.56 -9.71 15.20
C TYR A 381 7.17 -9.31 13.77
N MET A 382 6.44 -10.13 13.03
CA MET A 382 5.87 -9.72 11.74
C MET A 382 4.86 -8.58 11.91
N GLY A 383 4.00 -8.65 12.93
CA GLY A 383 3.10 -7.55 13.29
C GLY A 383 3.86 -6.27 13.66
N ILE A 384 4.95 -6.40 14.44
CA ILE A 384 5.80 -5.25 14.80
C ILE A 384 6.47 -4.63 13.56
N ILE A 385 6.95 -5.44 12.60
CA ILE A 385 7.50 -4.93 11.33
C ILE A 385 6.42 -4.15 10.56
N ASN A 386 5.18 -4.62 10.55
CA ASN A 386 4.08 -3.88 9.93
C ASN A 386 3.81 -2.54 10.64
N MET A 387 3.89 -2.50 11.98
CA MET A 387 3.81 -1.23 12.72
C MET A 387 4.96 -0.28 12.36
N MET A 388 6.16 -0.79 12.09
CA MET A 388 7.30 0.03 11.62
C MET A 388 7.10 0.62 10.22
N ILE A 389 6.15 0.12 9.45
CA ILE A 389 5.69 0.72 8.19
C ILE A 389 4.72 1.86 8.47
N VAL A 390 3.74 1.61 9.33
CA VAL A 390 2.62 2.51 9.57
C VAL A 390 3.00 3.71 10.44
N ILE A 391 3.83 3.51 11.48
CA ILE A 391 4.23 4.58 12.39
C ILE A 391 4.92 5.75 11.66
N PRO A 392 5.90 5.53 10.76
CA PRO A 392 6.47 6.61 9.96
C PRO A 392 5.46 7.38 9.11
N MET A 393 4.45 6.68 8.57
CA MET A 393 3.37 7.33 7.81
C MET A 393 2.52 8.23 8.71
N ILE A 394 2.21 7.80 9.93
CA ILE A 394 1.50 8.63 10.93
C ILE A 394 2.36 9.84 11.31
N ILE A 395 3.65 9.64 11.60
CA ILE A 395 4.58 10.74 11.93
C ILE A 395 4.61 11.74 10.76
N GLN A 396 4.72 11.27 9.51
CA GLN A 396 4.67 12.13 8.34
C GLN A 396 3.36 12.93 8.29
N THR A 397 2.23 12.26 8.45
CA THR A 397 0.91 12.88 8.42
C THR A 397 0.78 14.03 9.44
N LEU A 398 1.31 13.83 10.65
CA LEU A 398 1.19 14.81 11.74
C LEU A 398 2.21 15.95 11.63
N THR A 399 3.34 15.73 10.97
CA THR A 399 4.45 16.69 10.96
C THR A 399 4.68 17.37 9.63
N PHE A 400 4.31 16.73 8.53
CA PHE A 400 4.74 17.20 7.21
C PHE A 400 4.04 18.48 6.76
N GLY A 401 2.79 18.73 7.16
CA GLY A 401 2.13 20.02 6.88
C GLY A 401 2.95 21.20 7.39
N TRP A 402 3.43 21.12 8.64
CA TRP A 402 4.32 22.13 9.22
C TRP A 402 5.67 22.22 8.51
N VAL A 403 6.31 21.08 8.18
CA VAL A 403 7.57 21.06 7.41
C VAL A 403 7.38 21.70 6.05
N TYR A 404 6.28 21.40 5.38
CA TYR A 404 5.95 21.87 4.04
C TYR A 404 5.80 23.40 4.00
N GLN A 405 5.07 23.98 4.97
CA GLN A 405 4.91 25.42 5.09
C GLN A 405 6.20 26.14 5.50
N THR A 406 6.87 25.63 6.55
CA THR A 406 7.97 26.36 7.21
C THR A 406 9.28 26.26 6.46
N PHE A 407 9.61 25.08 5.92
CA PHE A 407 10.94 24.81 5.33
C PHE A 407 10.91 24.65 3.82
N LEU A 408 9.78 24.23 3.24
CA LEU A 408 9.71 23.94 1.81
C LEU A 408 8.98 25.04 1.02
N GLY A 409 8.54 26.09 1.68
CA GLY A 409 7.95 27.28 1.04
C GLY A 409 6.65 26.98 0.28
N ASN A 410 5.85 26.02 0.75
CA ASN A 410 4.62 25.55 0.08
C ASN A 410 4.84 25.11 -1.36
N ASN A 411 6.02 24.56 -1.66
CA ASN A 411 6.40 24.14 -3.00
C ASN A 411 6.36 22.61 -3.15
N PRO A 412 5.44 22.06 -3.98
CA PRO A 412 5.31 20.60 -4.17
C PRO A 412 6.58 19.95 -4.71
N SER A 413 7.35 20.64 -5.56
CA SER A 413 8.61 20.08 -6.07
C SER A 413 9.67 19.98 -4.99
N HIS A 414 9.70 20.92 -4.04
CA HIS A 414 10.56 20.83 -2.87
C HIS A 414 10.15 19.69 -1.94
N ALA A 415 8.85 19.34 -1.88
CA ALA A 415 8.39 18.17 -1.15
C ALA A 415 8.97 16.87 -1.75
N ILE A 416 8.96 16.73 -3.07
CA ILE A 416 9.56 15.58 -3.77
C ILE A 416 11.09 15.56 -3.60
N PHE A 417 11.74 16.72 -3.69
CA PHE A 417 13.17 16.86 -3.40
C PHE A 417 13.50 16.39 -1.97
N PHE A 418 12.72 16.80 -0.99
CA PHE A 418 12.89 16.37 0.41
C PHE A 418 12.70 14.86 0.57
N ALA A 419 11.71 14.26 -0.10
CA ALA A 419 11.54 12.82 -0.15
C ALA A 419 12.77 12.10 -0.74
N ALA A 420 13.39 12.65 -1.78
CA ALA A 420 14.63 12.13 -2.33
C ALA A 420 15.78 12.14 -1.29
N CYS A 421 15.93 13.24 -0.55
CA CYS A 421 16.92 13.34 0.54
C CYS A 421 16.69 12.28 1.62
N LEU A 422 15.45 12.02 2.00
CA LEU A 422 15.11 10.98 2.98
C LEU A 422 15.42 9.57 2.45
N PHE A 423 15.25 9.30 1.15
CA PHE A 423 15.68 8.04 0.54
C PHE A 423 17.20 7.88 0.55
N PHE A 424 17.99 8.95 0.37
CA PHE A 424 19.45 8.91 0.56
C PHE A 424 19.83 8.54 2.00
N VAL A 425 19.14 9.13 2.99
CA VAL A 425 19.35 8.77 4.40
C VAL A 425 19.01 7.31 4.63
N ALA A 426 17.86 6.82 4.16
CA ALA A 426 17.46 5.42 4.30
C ALA A 426 18.47 4.45 3.63
N ALA A 427 18.98 4.80 2.44
CA ALA A 427 20.00 4.03 1.73
C ALA A 427 21.31 3.94 2.55
N THR A 428 21.75 5.07 3.10
CA THR A 428 22.95 5.13 3.97
C THR A 428 22.75 4.28 5.23
N LEU A 429 21.59 4.38 5.88
CA LEU A 429 21.27 3.55 7.05
C LEU A 429 21.22 2.06 6.72
N SER A 430 20.66 1.68 5.55
CA SER A 430 20.67 0.30 5.06
C SER A 430 22.11 -0.22 4.94
N LEU A 431 23.00 0.58 4.38
CA LEU A 431 24.41 0.18 4.21
C LEU A 431 25.15 0.09 5.54
N VAL A 432 25.01 1.08 6.41
CA VAL A 432 25.81 1.20 7.63
C VAL A 432 25.32 0.27 8.74
N LEU A 433 24.01 0.24 9.01
CA LEU A 433 23.45 -0.49 10.15
C LEU A 433 23.42 -2.01 9.94
N PHE A 434 23.31 -2.47 8.68
CA PHE A 434 23.23 -3.89 8.35
C PHE A 434 24.53 -4.45 7.79
N HIS A 435 25.62 -3.67 7.79
CA HIS A 435 26.94 -4.17 7.43
C HIS A 435 27.43 -5.15 8.51
N LYS A 436 27.49 -6.45 8.20
CA LYS A 436 28.10 -7.45 9.08
C LYS A 436 29.61 -7.19 9.09
N LYS A 437 30.19 -6.76 10.21
CA LYS A 437 31.63 -6.85 10.42
C LYS A 437 32.04 -8.31 10.22
N LYS A 438 32.95 -8.60 9.29
CA LYS A 438 33.58 -9.91 9.21
C LYS A 438 34.07 -10.24 10.64
N ALA A 439 33.58 -11.35 11.20
CA ALA A 439 34.18 -11.89 12.41
C ALA A 439 35.68 -12.06 12.10
N VAL A 440 36.51 -11.34 12.85
CA VAL A 440 37.96 -11.59 12.85
C VAL A 440 38.09 -13.00 13.39
N SER A 441 38.46 -13.96 12.52
CA SER A 441 38.81 -15.31 12.97
C SER A 441 39.95 -15.13 14.00
N PRO A 442 39.81 -15.63 15.24
CA PRO A 442 40.96 -15.71 16.11
C PRO A 442 41.97 -16.66 15.47
N HIS A 443 43.16 -16.16 15.23
CA HIS A 443 44.33 -16.94 14.85
C HIS A 443 44.71 -17.94 15.93
#